data_d94d06d5fd61442d99ca6c5dd6e4e55e
#
_entry.id   d94d06d5fd61442d99ca6c5dd6e4e55e
#
_cell.length_a   1.000
_cell.length_b   1.000
_cell.length_c   1.000
_cell.angle_alpha   90.00
_cell.angle_beta   90.00
_cell.angle_gamma   90.00
#
_symmetry.space_group_name_H-M   'P 1'
#
loop_
_entity.id
_entity.type
_entity.pdbx_description
1 polymer ?
#
loop_
_entity_poly.entity_id
_entity_poly.type
_entity_poly.pdbx_seq_one_letter_code
_entity_poly.pdbx_strand_id
1 'polypeptide(L)'
;MKNAEVVAMLEETADLMEIAGENPFKARAYRRAAEAIAALREPIEELVRTKRLSAIEGVGESIARDITEFLQRGTTTRLEQLRSKYPPQLRTLLEIQGVGPRTVAMLYDRLKITTVDELEEAAKSGKLTKLPGMGEQKVKNILEGIQLWRQHQGRVPLYIALDIAERIVSALKELPEVEQILPAGSLRRWKETVGDLDILVATRNSQPIMDKFVSLPEVQKVLAHGTTKSSVLMANNLQVDLRAVEPESFGAAAQYFTGSKAHNIALRNLALKRGLTVNEYGVFREATGEKVAGETEEGVYEAVGLVWIPPELREDRGELEAAAKGTLPRLVTLEDIRGETHAHTKWSDGFATVEEMARAAMERGYEYIAITDHSPPMGWGVKPEDFKRLIREIRMVSDKLGFPILAGIEVDIAPDGSLHMDEEILRQLDIVIASVHSAMKMDINAMTRRITKAMENPLVHIIGHPTGRLINQRPPYEVDIEALIEKARETGVVLEINASPERLDLNDESARAAKEARVMLSIGTDAHRPEHLDFIRFGVAVARRAWCEPHNILNTKSYAELMEWLKTVSAP
;
A
#
# COMPACT_ATOMS: atom_id res chain seq x y z
N MET A 1 17.60 -10.48 14.41
CA MET A 1 16.33 -10.56 15.18
C MET A 1 15.44 -11.58 14.50
N LYS A 2 14.94 -12.57 15.24
CA LYS A 2 14.12 -13.65 14.68
C LYS A 2 12.62 -13.30 14.58
N ASN A 3 12.24 -12.03 14.77
CA ASN A 3 10.84 -11.60 14.68
C ASN A 3 10.21 -12.01 13.33
N ALA A 4 10.88 -11.72 12.22
CA ALA A 4 10.39 -12.07 10.88
C ALA A 4 10.21 -13.59 10.67
N GLU A 5 11.14 -14.41 11.21
CA GLU A 5 11.02 -15.87 11.12
C GLU A 5 9.82 -16.39 11.95
N VAL A 6 9.59 -15.80 13.13
CA VAL A 6 8.44 -16.14 13.98
C VAL A 6 7.14 -15.69 13.32
N VAL A 7 7.11 -14.50 12.72
CA VAL A 7 5.95 -14.01 11.95
C VAL A 7 5.62 -14.99 10.82
N ALA A 8 6.60 -15.35 9.98
CA ALA A 8 6.40 -16.30 8.88
C ALA A 8 5.89 -17.67 9.36
N MET A 9 6.40 -18.16 10.49
CA MET A 9 5.94 -19.41 11.11
C MET A 9 4.48 -19.33 11.56
N LEU A 10 4.07 -18.21 12.18
CA LEU A 10 2.70 -18.02 12.66
C LEU A 10 1.71 -17.87 11.49
N GLU A 11 2.08 -17.15 10.45
CA GLU A 11 1.28 -16.99 9.24
C GLU A 11 1.10 -18.34 8.52
N GLU A 12 2.19 -19.09 8.32
CA GLU A 12 2.11 -20.43 7.71
C GLU A 12 1.21 -21.35 8.55
N THR A 13 1.34 -21.31 9.87
CA THR A 13 0.49 -22.11 10.75
C THR A 13 -0.98 -21.72 10.58
N ALA A 14 -1.31 -20.42 10.52
CA ALA A 14 -2.67 -19.95 10.31
C ALA A 14 -3.23 -20.41 8.95
N ASP A 15 -2.48 -20.27 7.87
CA ASP A 15 -2.88 -20.67 6.52
C ASP A 15 -3.19 -22.18 6.45
N LEU A 16 -2.28 -22.99 6.96
CA LEU A 16 -2.46 -24.44 6.97
C LEU A 16 -3.61 -24.89 7.89
N MET A 17 -3.86 -24.19 9.00
CA MET A 17 -5.04 -24.42 9.84
C MET A 17 -6.34 -24.14 9.10
N GLU A 18 -6.41 -23.06 8.32
CA GLU A 18 -7.58 -22.74 7.51
C GLU A 18 -7.80 -23.75 6.40
N ILE A 19 -6.73 -24.19 5.72
CA ILE A 19 -6.80 -25.28 4.72
C ILE A 19 -7.28 -26.58 5.39
N ALA A 20 -6.77 -26.89 6.59
CA ALA A 20 -7.19 -28.06 7.35
C ALA A 20 -8.64 -27.99 7.87
N GLY A 21 -9.34 -26.87 7.72
CA GLY A 21 -10.70 -26.66 8.20
C GLY A 21 -10.79 -26.58 9.73
N GLU A 22 -9.70 -26.19 10.38
CA GLU A 22 -9.69 -25.97 11.83
C GLU A 22 -10.53 -24.73 12.23
N ASN A 23 -10.73 -24.55 13.53
CA ASN A 23 -11.51 -23.43 14.03
C ASN A 23 -10.97 -22.06 13.54
N PRO A 24 -11.75 -21.27 12.77
CA PRO A 24 -11.30 -19.99 12.22
C PRO A 24 -10.86 -18.96 13.26
N PHE A 25 -11.39 -19.05 14.50
CA PHE A 25 -10.96 -18.16 15.58
C PHE A 25 -9.52 -18.42 16.00
N LYS A 26 -9.08 -19.70 15.94
CA LYS A 26 -7.69 -20.04 16.24
C LYS A 26 -6.75 -19.52 15.13
N ALA A 27 -7.05 -19.74 13.86
CA ALA A 27 -6.26 -19.22 12.76
C ALA A 27 -6.12 -17.68 12.84
N ARG A 28 -7.21 -16.98 13.11
CA ARG A 28 -7.18 -15.52 13.33
C ARG A 28 -6.32 -15.09 14.53
N ALA A 29 -6.29 -15.89 15.60
CA ALA A 29 -5.42 -15.60 16.75
C ALA A 29 -3.93 -15.69 16.37
N TYR A 30 -3.54 -16.65 15.52
CA TYR A 30 -2.18 -16.76 15.01
C TYR A 30 -1.82 -15.57 14.11
N ARG A 31 -2.73 -15.12 13.24
CA ARG A 31 -2.51 -13.93 12.39
C ARG A 31 -2.34 -12.66 13.25
N ARG A 32 -3.21 -12.44 14.24
CA ARG A 32 -3.08 -11.29 15.16
C ARG A 32 -1.76 -11.30 15.93
N ALA A 33 -1.34 -12.48 16.38
CA ALA A 33 -0.03 -12.63 17.02
C ALA A 33 1.12 -12.33 16.06
N ALA A 34 1.04 -12.77 14.79
CA ALA A 34 2.02 -12.45 13.77
C ALA A 34 2.12 -10.93 13.54
N GLU A 35 0.98 -10.25 13.38
CA GLU A 35 0.91 -8.79 13.22
C GLU A 35 1.50 -8.05 14.43
N ALA A 36 1.13 -8.46 15.64
CA ALA A 36 1.66 -7.84 16.86
C ALA A 36 3.17 -8.02 16.98
N ILE A 37 3.71 -9.20 16.60
CA ILE A 37 5.17 -9.46 16.63
C ILE A 37 5.89 -8.71 15.51
N ALA A 38 5.28 -8.56 14.34
CA ALA A 38 5.85 -7.75 13.24
C ALA A 38 6.06 -6.28 13.65
N ALA A 39 5.17 -5.75 14.50
CA ALA A 39 5.25 -4.38 15.02
C ALA A 39 6.26 -4.19 16.18
N LEU A 40 6.85 -5.27 16.71
CA LEU A 40 7.78 -5.17 17.84
C LEU A 40 9.13 -4.59 17.42
N ARG A 41 9.59 -3.59 18.16
CA ARG A 41 10.97 -3.07 18.10
C ARG A 41 11.98 -3.90 18.92
N GLU A 42 11.48 -4.63 19.92
CA GLU A 42 12.27 -5.50 20.81
C GLU A 42 12.42 -6.90 20.16
N PRO A 43 13.62 -7.55 20.22
CA PRO A 43 13.77 -8.92 19.74
C PRO A 43 12.86 -9.89 20.50
N ILE A 44 12.17 -10.76 19.77
CA ILE A 44 11.26 -11.77 20.35
C ILE A 44 11.99 -12.73 21.29
N GLU A 45 13.27 -13.00 21.05
CA GLU A 45 14.13 -13.83 21.89
C GLU A 45 14.24 -13.26 23.32
N GLU A 46 14.27 -11.92 23.43
CA GLU A 46 14.36 -11.25 24.74
C GLU A 46 13.05 -11.39 25.52
N LEU A 47 11.91 -11.29 24.83
CA LEU A 47 10.59 -11.49 25.43
C LEU A 47 10.39 -12.94 25.90
N VAL A 48 10.94 -13.91 25.17
CA VAL A 48 10.97 -15.32 25.62
C VAL A 48 11.85 -15.47 26.86
N ARG A 49 13.08 -14.91 26.83
CA ARG A 49 14.02 -15.00 27.95
C ARG A 49 13.46 -14.39 29.24
N THR A 50 12.74 -13.28 29.10
CA THR A 50 12.15 -12.54 30.23
C THR A 50 10.72 -13.03 30.60
N LYS A 51 10.21 -14.04 29.93
CA LYS A 51 8.85 -14.61 30.09
C LYS A 51 7.73 -13.58 29.89
N ARG A 52 7.91 -12.62 28.98
CA ARG A 52 6.96 -11.53 28.69
C ARG A 52 6.14 -11.74 27.41
N LEU A 53 6.16 -12.94 26.79
CA LEU A 53 5.39 -13.22 25.58
C LEU A 53 3.88 -12.96 25.74
N SER A 54 3.32 -13.26 26.91
CA SER A 54 1.90 -13.02 27.20
C SER A 54 1.52 -11.54 27.32
N ALA A 55 2.50 -10.64 27.37
CA ALA A 55 2.25 -9.21 27.31
C ALA A 55 2.01 -8.70 25.87
N ILE A 56 2.31 -9.52 24.86
CA ILE A 56 2.02 -9.21 23.46
C ILE A 56 0.53 -9.47 23.23
N GLU A 57 -0.19 -8.49 22.72
CA GLU A 57 -1.60 -8.61 22.38
C GLU A 57 -1.83 -9.75 21.37
N GLY A 58 -2.82 -10.60 21.64
CA GLY A 58 -3.12 -11.77 20.79
C GLY A 58 -2.24 -13.00 21.05
N VAL A 59 -1.19 -12.92 21.87
CA VAL A 59 -0.34 -14.06 22.22
C VAL A 59 -0.83 -14.75 23.49
N GLY A 60 -1.72 -15.72 23.34
CA GLY A 60 -2.14 -16.61 24.40
C GLY A 60 -1.11 -17.73 24.68
N GLU A 61 -1.33 -18.52 25.74
CA GLU A 61 -0.42 -19.59 26.19
C GLU A 61 -0.01 -20.59 25.09
N SER A 62 -0.95 -20.95 24.20
CA SER A 62 -0.67 -21.89 23.09
C SER A 62 0.31 -21.28 22.09
N ILE A 63 0.11 -20.03 21.69
CA ILE A 63 0.95 -19.33 20.74
C ILE A 63 2.32 -19.03 21.36
N ALA A 64 2.36 -18.61 22.64
CA ALA A 64 3.61 -18.39 23.36
C ALA A 64 4.49 -19.66 23.43
N ARG A 65 3.85 -20.83 23.63
CA ARG A 65 4.55 -22.12 23.59
C ARG A 65 5.09 -22.43 22.20
N ASP A 66 4.30 -22.25 21.14
CA ASP A 66 4.73 -22.49 19.77
C ASP A 66 5.88 -21.56 19.38
N ILE A 67 5.83 -20.27 19.77
CA ILE A 67 6.94 -19.32 19.56
C ILE A 67 8.22 -19.81 20.26
N THR A 68 8.08 -20.23 21.53
CA THR A 68 9.23 -20.72 22.32
C THR A 68 9.82 -21.98 21.69
N GLU A 69 8.99 -22.94 21.26
CA GLU A 69 9.41 -24.15 20.57
C GLU A 69 10.11 -23.85 19.25
N PHE A 70 9.55 -22.91 18.46
CA PHE A 70 10.14 -22.49 17.19
C PHE A 70 11.53 -21.88 17.37
N LEU A 71 11.72 -21.01 18.34
CA LEU A 71 13.03 -20.40 18.61
C LEU A 71 14.08 -21.41 19.06
N GLN A 72 13.65 -22.52 19.66
CA GLN A 72 14.54 -23.61 20.10
C GLN A 72 14.86 -24.62 19.00
N ARG A 73 13.88 -24.97 18.15
CA ARG A 73 13.94 -26.08 17.20
C ARG A 73 13.91 -25.67 15.72
N GLY A 74 13.59 -24.40 15.42
CA GLY A 74 13.34 -23.93 14.06
C GLY A 74 12.02 -24.40 13.46
N THR A 75 11.16 -25.08 14.24
CA THR A 75 9.83 -25.55 13.85
C THR A 75 8.97 -25.74 15.10
N THR A 76 7.67 -26.02 14.93
CA THR A 76 6.77 -26.40 16.02
C THR A 76 6.12 -27.74 15.75
N THR A 77 5.82 -28.48 16.80
CA THR A 77 5.09 -29.76 16.70
C THR A 77 3.78 -29.59 15.94
N ARG A 78 3.08 -28.46 16.16
CA ARG A 78 1.84 -28.13 15.46
C ARG A 78 2.07 -27.91 13.97
N LEU A 79 3.05 -27.12 13.60
CA LEU A 79 3.38 -26.83 12.20
C LEU A 79 3.80 -28.09 11.45
N GLU A 80 4.59 -28.99 12.08
CA GLU A 80 4.97 -30.28 11.50
C GLU A 80 3.74 -31.16 11.23
N GLN A 81 2.79 -31.22 12.17
CA GLN A 81 1.53 -31.96 11.98
C GLN A 81 0.71 -31.40 10.81
N LEU A 82 0.61 -30.09 10.68
CA LEU A 82 -0.09 -29.44 9.57
C LEU A 82 0.60 -29.70 8.23
N ARG A 83 1.93 -29.55 8.17
CA ARG A 83 2.74 -29.84 6.97
C ARG A 83 2.68 -31.29 6.52
N SER A 84 2.56 -32.23 7.46
CA SER A 84 2.41 -33.64 7.13
C SER A 84 1.09 -33.97 6.43
N LYS A 85 0.05 -33.17 6.71
CA LYS A 85 -1.28 -33.30 6.11
C LYS A 85 -1.45 -32.48 4.84
N TYR A 86 -0.94 -31.25 4.85
CA TYR A 86 -1.03 -30.29 3.73
C TYR A 86 0.35 -29.69 3.45
N PRO A 87 0.93 -29.97 2.27
CA PRO A 87 2.24 -29.43 1.88
C PRO A 87 2.25 -27.88 1.91
N PRO A 88 3.35 -27.25 2.36
CA PRO A 88 3.46 -25.77 2.44
C PRO A 88 3.21 -25.06 1.10
N GLN A 89 3.50 -25.70 -0.02
CA GLN A 89 3.31 -25.16 -1.39
C GLN A 89 1.85 -24.81 -1.68
N LEU A 90 0.89 -25.43 -0.98
CA LEU A 90 -0.54 -25.11 -1.13
C LEU A 90 -0.87 -23.65 -0.78
N ARG A 91 -0.03 -22.99 0.00
CA ARG A 91 -0.22 -21.56 0.35
C ARG A 91 -0.22 -20.67 -0.87
N THR A 92 0.61 -20.97 -1.90
CA THR A 92 0.62 -20.23 -3.16
C THR A 92 -0.74 -20.25 -3.87
N LEU A 93 -1.52 -21.32 -3.70
CA LEU A 93 -2.87 -21.39 -4.28
C LEU A 93 -3.86 -20.45 -3.58
N LEU A 94 -3.61 -20.05 -2.32
CA LEU A 94 -4.43 -19.06 -1.60
C LEU A 94 -4.28 -17.64 -2.18
N GLU A 95 -3.18 -17.37 -2.87
CA GLU A 95 -2.92 -16.10 -3.54
C GLU A 95 -3.78 -15.92 -4.81
N ILE A 96 -4.37 -17.03 -5.31
CA ILE A 96 -5.20 -17.00 -6.52
C ILE A 96 -6.61 -16.55 -6.17
N GLN A 97 -7.06 -15.48 -6.80
CA GLN A 97 -8.41 -14.99 -6.63
C GLN A 97 -9.47 -16.07 -6.91
N GLY A 98 -10.42 -16.20 -6.00
CA GLY A 98 -11.46 -17.23 -6.07
C GLY A 98 -11.07 -18.61 -5.53
N VAL A 99 -9.82 -18.74 -5.03
CA VAL A 99 -9.30 -19.98 -4.43
C VAL A 99 -9.07 -19.76 -2.92
N GLY A 100 -10.13 -19.95 -2.13
CA GLY A 100 -10.02 -19.88 -0.66
C GLY A 100 -9.59 -21.20 -0.03
N PRO A 101 -9.33 -21.23 1.30
CA PRO A 101 -8.78 -22.39 2.02
C PRO A 101 -9.55 -23.70 1.79
N ARG A 102 -10.90 -23.65 1.82
CA ARG A 102 -11.76 -24.82 1.53
C ARG A 102 -11.60 -25.31 0.09
N THR A 103 -11.37 -24.39 -0.84
CA THR A 103 -11.14 -24.73 -2.25
C THR A 103 -9.77 -25.40 -2.39
N VAL A 104 -8.72 -24.86 -1.76
CA VAL A 104 -7.37 -25.43 -1.74
C VAL A 104 -7.41 -26.86 -1.18
N ALA A 105 -8.03 -27.07 -0.03
CA ALA A 105 -8.19 -28.40 0.56
C ALA A 105 -8.85 -29.38 -0.42
N MET A 106 -9.96 -28.99 -1.05
CA MET A 106 -10.67 -29.83 -2.02
C MET A 106 -9.83 -30.14 -3.26
N LEU A 107 -9.10 -29.14 -3.79
CA LEU A 107 -8.21 -29.30 -4.94
C LEU A 107 -7.09 -30.32 -4.62
N TYR A 108 -6.48 -30.18 -3.44
CA TYR A 108 -5.45 -31.11 -3.00
C TYR A 108 -6.00 -32.50 -2.71
N ASP A 109 -7.09 -32.62 -1.95
CA ASP A 109 -7.65 -33.92 -1.55
C ASP A 109 -8.14 -34.71 -2.75
N ARG A 110 -8.78 -34.06 -3.74
CA ARG A 110 -9.44 -34.72 -4.88
C ARG A 110 -8.55 -34.86 -6.11
N LEU A 111 -7.69 -33.90 -6.39
CA LEU A 111 -6.90 -33.83 -7.62
C LEU A 111 -5.40 -33.79 -7.37
N LYS A 112 -4.96 -33.71 -6.10
CA LYS A 112 -3.54 -33.59 -5.70
C LYS A 112 -2.84 -32.36 -6.31
N ILE A 113 -3.59 -31.31 -6.61
CA ILE A 113 -3.06 -30.05 -7.13
C ILE A 113 -2.29 -29.35 -6.00
N THR A 114 -1.03 -29.00 -6.29
CA THR A 114 -0.12 -28.34 -5.35
C THR A 114 0.47 -27.04 -5.92
N THR A 115 0.40 -26.85 -7.25
CA THR A 115 0.98 -25.71 -7.94
C THR A 115 -0.07 -24.96 -8.75
N VAL A 116 0.24 -23.69 -9.08
CA VAL A 116 -0.62 -22.85 -9.91
C VAL A 116 -0.73 -23.39 -11.34
N ASP A 117 0.36 -23.96 -11.87
CA ASP A 117 0.37 -24.57 -13.22
C ASP A 117 -0.55 -25.80 -13.29
N GLU A 118 -0.52 -26.68 -12.27
CA GLU A 118 -1.44 -27.81 -12.17
C GLU A 118 -2.89 -27.35 -12.04
N LEU A 119 -3.14 -26.26 -11.29
CA LEU A 119 -4.48 -25.66 -11.16
C LEU A 119 -4.97 -25.11 -12.49
N GLU A 120 -4.13 -24.41 -13.25
CA GLU A 120 -4.47 -23.89 -14.57
C GLU A 120 -4.77 -25.00 -15.57
N GLU A 121 -3.95 -26.04 -15.61
CA GLU A 121 -4.18 -27.21 -16.47
C GLU A 121 -5.50 -27.91 -16.13
N ALA A 122 -5.78 -28.10 -14.83
CA ALA A 122 -7.04 -28.70 -14.38
C ALA A 122 -8.26 -27.83 -14.72
N ALA A 123 -8.11 -26.50 -14.67
CA ALA A 123 -9.17 -25.56 -15.09
C ALA A 123 -9.43 -25.64 -16.59
N LYS A 124 -8.39 -25.55 -17.43
CA LYS A 124 -8.48 -25.62 -18.90
C LYS A 124 -8.99 -26.95 -19.42
N SER A 125 -8.60 -28.04 -18.76
CA SER A 125 -9.03 -29.41 -19.15
C SER A 125 -10.45 -29.78 -18.66
N GLY A 126 -11.18 -28.89 -17.97
CA GLY A 126 -12.50 -29.13 -17.45
C GLY A 126 -12.55 -30.12 -16.26
N LYS A 127 -11.40 -30.45 -15.66
CA LYS A 127 -11.36 -31.31 -14.46
C LYS A 127 -11.99 -30.63 -13.26
N LEU A 128 -11.86 -29.29 -13.16
CA LEU A 128 -12.39 -28.52 -12.03
C LEU A 128 -13.92 -28.48 -12.02
N THR A 129 -14.58 -28.39 -13.19
CA THR A 129 -16.05 -28.32 -13.27
C THR A 129 -16.74 -29.56 -12.76
N LYS A 130 -16.02 -30.69 -12.64
CA LYS A 130 -16.51 -31.96 -12.08
C LYS A 130 -16.50 -31.98 -10.55
N LEU A 131 -15.89 -31.00 -9.90
CA LEU A 131 -15.81 -30.91 -8.45
C LEU A 131 -17.07 -30.23 -7.86
N PRO A 132 -17.51 -30.65 -6.67
CA PRO A 132 -18.65 -29.99 -6.01
C PRO A 132 -18.43 -28.49 -5.80
N GLY A 133 -19.39 -27.67 -6.17
CA GLY A 133 -19.32 -26.20 -6.03
C GLY A 133 -18.33 -25.49 -6.95
N MET A 134 -17.85 -26.18 -8.03
CA MET A 134 -16.95 -25.64 -9.05
C MET A 134 -17.67 -25.49 -10.39
N GLY A 135 -18.73 -24.66 -10.44
CA GLY A 135 -19.42 -24.35 -11.69
C GLY A 135 -18.53 -23.57 -12.67
N GLU A 136 -18.96 -23.49 -13.95
CA GLU A 136 -18.21 -22.84 -15.04
C GLU A 136 -17.76 -21.42 -14.69
N GLN A 137 -18.65 -20.61 -14.08
CA GLN A 137 -18.31 -19.25 -13.68
C GLN A 137 -17.18 -19.19 -12.64
N LYS A 138 -17.18 -20.12 -11.68
CA LYS A 138 -16.11 -20.18 -10.68
C LYS A 138 -14.78 -20.59 -11.30
N VAL A 139 -14.79 -21.53 -12.25
CA VAL A 139 -13.58 -21.94 -12.98
C VAL A 139 -13.06 -20.80 -13.84
N LYS A 140 -13.94 -20.03 -14.50
CA LYS A 140 -13.57 -18.82 -15.24
C LYS A 140 -12.89 -17.80 -14.31
N ASN A 141 -13.47 -17.52 -13.14
CA ASN A 141 -12.88 -16.59 -12.17
C ASN A 141 -11.50 -17.06 -11.66
N ILE A 142 -11.30 -18.38 -11.51
CA ILE A 142 -10.00 -18.95 -11.14
C ILE A 142 -8.97 -18.74 -12.26
N LEU A 143 -9.34 -18.94 -13.52
CA LEU A 143 -8.44 -18.71 -14.65
C LEU A 143 -8.06 -17.22 -14.77
N GLU A 144 -9.00 -16.31 -14.57
CA GLU A 144 -8.75 -14.87 -14.50
C GLU A 144 -7.83 -14.53 -13.32
N GLY A 145 -8.06 -15.14 -12.15
CA GLY A 145 -7.19 -15.00 -10.98
C GLY A 145 -5.76 -15.51 -11.21
N ILE A 146 -5.59 -16.63 -11.91
CA ILE A 146 -4.26 -17.14 -12.31
C ILE A 146 -3.57 -16.18 -13.26
N GLN A 147 -4.29 -15.64 -14.24
CA GLN A 147 -3.73 -14.68 -15.19
C GLN A 147 -3.27 -13.41 -14.46
N LEU A 148 -4.07 -12.89 -13.54
CA LEU A 148 -3.74 -11.74 -12.72
C LEU A 148 -2.51 -12.04 -11.83
N TRP A 149 -2.51 -13.20 -11.15
CA TRP A 149 -1.39 -13.64 -10.31
C TRP A 149 -0.08 -13.73 -11.12
N ARG A 150 -0.12 -14.26 -12.36
CA ARG A 150 1.05 -14.29 -13.25
C ARG A 150 1.54 -12.92 -13.68
N GLN A 151 0.64 -11.97 -13.90
CA GLN A 151 0.99 -10.58 -14.21
C GLN A 151 1.70 -9.90 -13.03
N HIS A 152 1.38 -10.31 -11.81
CA HIS A 152 1.99 -9.79 -10.58
C HIS A 152 3.18 -10.63 -10.07
N GLN A 153 3.47 -11.79 -10.70
CA GLN A 153 4.62 -12.62 -10.31
C GLN A 153 5.93 -11.82 -10.35
N GLY A 154 6.65 -11.85 -9.26
CA GLY A 154 7.92 -11.13 -9.11
C GLY A 154 7.78 -9.65 -8.77
N ARG A 155 6.54 -9.12 -8.58
CA ARG A 155 6.34 -7.74 -8.11
C ARG A 155 5.85 -7.72 -6.67
N VAL A 156 6.54 -6.97 -5.83
CA VAL A 156 6.17 -6.79 -4.42
C VAL A 156 5.45 -5.45 -4.22
N PRO A 157 4.54 -5.33 -3.24
CA PRO A 157 3.97 -4.05 -2.86
C PRO A 157 5.03 -3.02 -2.49
N LEU A 158 4.74 -1.75 -2.76
CA LEU A 158 5.65 -0.63 -2.54
C LEU A 158 6.24 -0.60 -1.11
N TYR A 159 5.42 -0.82 -0.09
CA TYR A 159 5.85 -0.75 1.31
C TYR A 159 6.90 -1.83 1.65
N ILE A 160 6.79 -3.03 1.07
CA ILE A 160 7.79 -4.10 1.24
C ILE A 160 9.12 -3.71 0.57
N ALA A 161 9.03 -3.17 -0.66
CA ALA A 161 10.23 -2.74 -1.40
C ALA A 161 10.93 -1.56 -0.70
N LEU A 162 10.16 -0.62 -0.12
CA LEU A 162 10.71 0.50 0.66
C LEU A 162 11.46 0.03 1.90
N ASP A 163 10.88 -0.88 2.70
CA ASP A 163 11.54 -1.43 3.89
C ASP A 163 12.86 -2.13 3.55
N ILE A 164 12.87 -2.91 2.48
CA ILE A 164 14.11 -3.56 1.99
C ILE A 164 15.14 -2.52 1.54
N ALA A 165 14.70 -1.53 0.77
CA ALA A 165 15.59 -0.47 0.28
C ALA A 165 16.19 0.34 1.43
N GLU A 166 15.39 0.74 2.43
CA GLU A 166 15.82 1.49 3.61
C GLU A 166 16.85 0.70 4.41
N ARG A 167 16.68 -0.60 4.60
CA ARG A 167 17.66 -1.46 5.30
C ARG A 167 18.98 -1.59 4.53
N ILE A 168 18.92 -1.82 3.21
CA ILE A 168 20.12 -1.93 2.38
C ILE A 168 20.87 -0.59 2.37
N VAL A 169 20.15 0.53 2.14
CA VAL A 169 20.75 1.87 2.13
C VAL A 169 21.39 2.18 3.46
N SER A 170 20.72 1.89 4.59
CA SER A 170 21.29 2.10 5.93
C SER A 170 22.57 1.30 6.15
N ALA A 171 22.60 0.02 5.75
CA ALA A 171 23.75 -0.85 5.91
C ALA A 171 24.95 -0.43 5.03
N LEU A 172 24.70 0.09 3.83
CA LEU A 172 25.77 0.52 2.92
C LEU A 172 26.26 1.94 3.22
N LYS A 173 25.39 2.84 3.69
CA LYS A 173 25.73 4.23 4.01
C LYS A 173 26.75 4.37 5.14
N GLU A 174 26.94 3.33 5.94
CA GLU A 174 27.96 3.28 6.99
C GLU A 174 29.39 3.15 6.44
N LEU A 175 29.54 2.76 5.16
CA LEU A 175 30.86 2.59 4.54
C LEU A 175 31.43 3.95 4.10
N PRO A 176 32.73 4.24 4.44
CA PRO A 176 33.35 5.51 4.08
C PRO A 176 33.55 5.72 2.58
N GLU A 177 33.49 4.64 1.79
CA GLU A 177 33.56 4.68 0.32
C GLU A 177 32.28 5.19 -0.34
N VAL A 178 31.15 5.28 0.38
CA VAL A 178 29.87 5.75 -0.15
C VAL A 178 29.81 7.28 -0.07
N GLU A 179 29.95 7.95 -1.20
CA GLU A 179 29.79 9.40 -1.30
C GLU A 179 28.31 9.81 -1.36
N GLN A 180 27.52 9.10 -2.19
CA GLN A 180 26.08 9.26 -2.28
C GLN A 180 25.43 7.89 -2.54
N ILE A 181 24.20 7.70 -2.06
CA ILE A 181 23.41 6.49 -2.30
C ILE A 181 21.95 6.84 -2.49
N LEU A 182 21.29 6.19 -3.47
CA LEU A 182 19.93 6.51 -3.88
C LEU A 182 19.20 5.26 -4.38
N PRO A 183 18.04 4.89 -3.81
CA PRO A 183 17.11 3.99 -4.48
C PRO A 183 16.56 4.63 -5.75
N ALA A 184 16.48 3.87 -6.84
CA ALA A 184 16.03 4.35 -8.15
C ALA A 184 14.82 3.53 -8.66
N GLY A 185 14.63 3.46 -9.97
CA GLY A 185 13.60 2.63 -10.59
C GLY A 185 12.17 3.01 -10.23
N SER A 186 11.30 2.03 -10.30
CA SER A 186 9.88 2.18 -9.97
C SER A 186 9.65 2.54 -8.50
N LEU A 187 10.54 2.14 -7.59
CA LEU A 187 10.49 2.51 -6.18
C LEU A 187 10.59 4.03 -6.00
N ARG A 188 11.57 4.68 -6.61
CA ARG A 188 11.75 6.12 -6.50
C ARG A 188 10.61 6.92 -7.12
N ARG A 189 9.94 6.35 -8.12
CA ARG A 189 8.72 6.92 -8.71
C ARG A 189 7.46 6.61 -7.92
N TRP A 190 7.57 5.96 -6.76
CA TRP A 190 6.45 5.58 -5.89
C TRP A 190 5.38 4.76 -6.61
N LYS A 191 5.76 3.83 -7.48
CA LYS A 191 4.81 2.89 -8.09
C LYS A 191 4.25 1.95 -7.01
N GLU A 192 2.97 1.66 -7.08
CA GLU A 192 2.26 0.82 -6.10
C GLU A 192 2.84 -0.59 -5.93
N THR A 193 3.57 -1.08 -6.96
CA THR A 193 4.33 -2.33 -6.93
C THR A 193 5.70 -2.15 -7.58
N VAL A 194 6.68 -2.92 -7.11
CA VAL A 194 8.08 -2.90 -7.55
C VAL A 194 8.47 -4.29 -8.04
N GLY A 195 8.99 -4.41 -9.27
CA GLY A 195 9.43 -5.70 -9.84
C GLY A 195 10.87 -6.04 -9.50
N ASP A 196 11.72 -5.04 -9.54
CA ASP A 196 13.13 -5.08 -9.18
C ASP A 196 13.49 -3.79 -8.44
N LEU A 197 14.49 -3.87 -7.59
CA LEU A 197 14.96 -2.72 -6.82
C LEU A 197 16.33 -2.30 -7.35
N ASP A 198 16.41 -1.12 -7.97
CA ASP A 198 17.67 -0.50 -8.35
C ASP A 198 18.17 0.42 -7.22
N ILE A 199 19.43 0.25 -6.83
CA ILE A 199 20.14 1.15 -5.90
C ILE A 199 21.38 1.66 -6.60
N LEU A 200 21.57 2.97 -6.58
CA LEU A 200 22.74 3.65 -7.11
C LEU A 200 23.66 4.08 -5.98
N VAL A 201 24.95 3.96 -6.17
CA VAL A 201 25.97 4.49 -5.26
C VAL A 201 27.03 5.26 -6.05
N ALA A 202 27.32 6.49 -5.59
CA ALA A 202 28.48 7.25 -6.07
C ALA A 202 29.70 6.86 -5.24
N THR A 203 30.76 6.45 -5.92
CA THR A 203 32.00 6.03 -5.26
C THR A 203 33.17 6.00 -6.22
N ARG A 204 34.38 6.23 -5.70
CA ARG A 204 35.63 6.02 -6.41
C ARG A 204 36.27 4.66 -6.09
N ASN A 205 35.75 3.94 -5.10
CA ASN A 205 36.22 2.61 -4.71
C ASN A 205 35.01 1.71 -4.41
N SER A 206 34.49 1.03 -5.41
CA SER A 206 33.26 0.25 -5.32
C SER A 206 33.40 -1.12 -4.67
N GLN A 207 34.60 -1.73 -4.67
CA GLN A 207 34.75 -3.13 -4.25
C GLN A 207 34.26 -3.40 -2.82
N PRO A 208 34.65 -2.60 -1.77
CA PRO A 208 34.14 -2.84 -0.42
C PRO A 208 32.61 -2.75 -0.32
N ILE A 209 31.99 -1.87 -1.11
CA ILE A 209 30.54 -1.67 -1.14
C ILE A 209 29.86 -2.90 -1.77
N MET A 210 30.38 -3.39 -2.90
CA MET A 210 29.86 -4.58 -3.58
C MET A 210 30.00 -5.83 -2.72
N ASP A 211 31.14 -5.99 -2.03
CA ASP A 211 31.37 -7.12 -1.12
C ASP A 211 30.42 -7.08 0.08
N LYS A 212 30.21 -5.90 0.67
CA LYS A 212 29.24 -5.71 1.76
C LYS A 212 27.82 -6.04 1.29
N PHE A 213 27.41 -5.54 0.12
CA PHE A 213 26.07 -5.73 -0.44
C PHE A 213 25.73 -7.22 -0.63
N VAL A 214 26.62 -8.00 -1.26
CA VAL A 214 26.34 -9.42 -1.51
C VAL A 214 26.42 -10.28 -0.25
N SER A 215 27.00 -9.75 0.84
CA SER A 215 27.10 -10.42 2.14
C SER A 215 26.02 -10.02 3.14
N LEU A 216 25.03 -9.22 2.74
CA LEU A 216 23.91 -8.85 3.62
C LEU A 216 23.14 -10.09 4.08
N PRO A 217 22.68 -10.15 5.34
CA PRO A 217 22.04 -11.34 5.91
C PRO A 217 20.78 -11.79 5.17
N GLU A 218 20.07 -10.85 4.54
CA GLU A 218 18.82 -11.11 3.83
C GLU A 218 19.02 -11.61 2.39
N VAL A 219 20.26 -11.67 1.91
CA VAL A 219 20.57 -12.18 0.56
C VAL A 219 20.43 -13.69 0.53
N GLN A 220 19.47 -14.15 -0.23
CA GLN A 220 19.23 -15.58 -0.46
C GLN A 220 20.20 -16.14 -1.50
N LYS A 221 20.45 -15.37 -2.57
CA LYS A 221 21.31 -15.80 -3.68
C LYS A 221 21.98 -14.62 -4.34
N VAL A 222 23.29 -14.77 -4.58
CA VAL A 222 24.05 -13.83 -5.43
C VAL A 222 23.85 -14.23 -6.89
N LEU A 223 23.31 -13.32 -7.70
CA LEU A 223 23.07 -13.51 -9.14
C LEU A 223 24.27 -13.03 -9.98
N ALA A 224 24.87 -11.90 -9.56
CA ALA A 224 26.06 -11.33 -10.17
C ALA A 224 26.87 -10.55 -9.13
N HIS A 225 28.20 -10.58 -9.23
CA HIS A 225 29.09 -9.81 -8.37
C HIS A 225 30.23 -9.23 -9.22
N GLY A 226 30.19 -7.93 -9.43
CA GLY A 226 31.15 -7.17 -10.22
C GLY A 226 31.45 -5.81 -9.59
N THR A 227 32.43 -5.11 -10.11
CA THR A 227 32.88 -3.81 -9.58
C THR A 227 31.92 -2.66 -9.89
N THR A 228 31.18 -2.71 -11.01
CA THR A 228 30.23 -1.66 -11.40
C THR A 228 28.76 -2.05 -11.15
N LYS A 229 28.50 -3.34 -11.05
CA LYS A 229 27.17 -3.88 -10.80
C LYS A 229 27.24 -5.19 -10.02
N SER A 230 26.44 -5.31 -8.98
CA SER A 230 26.12 -6.57 -8.30
C SER A 230 24.62 -6.76 -8.24
N SER A 231 24.17 -8.01 -8.33
CA SER A 231 22.75 -8.37 -8.33
C SER A 231 22.51 -9.51 -7.35
N VAL A 232 21.51 -9.39 -6.52
CA VAL A 232 21.14 -10.41 -5.54
C VAL A 232 19.63 -10.71 -5.62
N LEU A 233 19.26 -11.90 -5.15
CA LEU A 233 17.89 -12.26 -4.88
C LEU A 233 17.67 -12.26 -3.37
N MET A 234 16.67 -11.53 -2.90
CA MET A 234 16.29 -11.47 -1.49
C MET A 234 15.39 -12.66 -1.12
N ALA A 235 15.20 -12.90 0.17
CA ALA A 235 14.40 -14.03 0.68
C ALA A 235 12.92 -14.04 0.18
N ASN A 236 12.38 -12.89 -0.17
CA ASN A 236 11.04 -12.73 -0.77
C ASN A 236 11.02 -12.76 -2.31
N ASN A 237 12.07 -13.29 -2.94
CA ASN A 237 12.27 -13.33 -4.40
C ASN A 237 12.37 -11.96 -5.09
N LEU A 238 12.51 -10.85 -4.38
CA LEU A 238 12.80 -9.56 -4.98
C LEU A 238 14.26 -9.53 -5.45
N GLN A 239 14.48 -9.23 -6.73
CA GLN A 239 15.81 -8.94 -7.24
C GLN A 239 16.21 -7.53 -6.85
N VAL A 240 17.44 -7.38 -6.36
CA VAL A 240 18.05 -6.08 -6.05
C VAL A 240 19.35 -5.93 -6.84
N ASP A 241 19.43 -4.84 -7.57
CA ASP A 241 20.60 -4.44 -8.35
C ASP A 241 21.28 -3.25 -7.69
N LEU A 242 22.54 -3.40 -7.30
CA LEU A 242 23.39 -2.31 -6.86
C LEU A 242 24.31 -1.89 -7.99
N ARG A 243 24.32 -0.60 -8.32
CA ARG A 243 25.18 0.00 -9.37
C ARG A 243 26.07 1.06 -8.78
N ALA A 244 27.37 0.93 -9.03
CA ALA A 244 28.38 1.93 -8.69
C ALA A 244 28.69 2.80 -9.89
N VAL A 245 28.69 4.11 -9.67
CA VAL A 245 29.02 5.11 -10.69
C VAL A 245 30.01 6.12 -10.10
N GLU A 246 30.78 6.77 -10.97
CA GLU A 246 31.62 7.89 -10.57
C GLU A 246 30.75 9.08 -10.12
N PRO A 247 31.17 9.85 -9.09
CA PRO A 247 30.42 10.99 -8.58
C PRO A 247 30.01 12.00 -9.66
N GLU A 248 30.86 12.21 -10.65
CA GLU A 248 30.63 13.13 -11.78
C GLU A 248 29.49 12.66 -12.73
N SER A 249 29.02 11.42 -12.59
CA SER A 249 27.94 10.85 -13.40
C SER A 249 26.70 10.51 -12.56
N PHE A 250 26.73 10.78 -11.25
CA PHE A 250 25.66 10.34 -10.35
C PHE A 250 24.30 10.94 -10.70
N GLY A 251 24.22 12.22 -11.06
CA GLY A 251 22.96 12.85 -11.47
C GLY A 251 22.39 12.26 -12.75
N ALA A 252 23.24 11.99 -13.75
CA ALA A 252 22.80 11.35 -14.99
C ALA A 252 22.33 9.89 -14.75
N ALA A 253 23.06 9.13 -13.93
CA ALA A 253 22.68 7.80 -13.53
C ALA A 253 21.36 7.82 -12.73
N ALA A 254 21.20 8.75 -11.77
CA ALA A 254 19.96 8.94 -11.01
C ALA A 254 18.76 9.20 -11.94
N GLN A 255 18.90 10.08 -12.91
CA GLN A 255 17.86 10.35 -13.91
C GLN A 255 17.56 9.10 -14.75
N TYR A 256 18.60 8.44 -15.28
CA TYR A 256 18.46 7.30 -16.19
C TYR A 256 17.82 6.09 -15.52
N PHE A 257 18.32 5.69 -14.34
CA PHE A 257 17.82 4.52 -13.62
C PHE A 257 16.52 4.78 -12.87
N THR A 258 16.16 6.03 -12.58
CA THR A 258 14.82 6.38 -12.08
C THR A 258 13.76 6.10 -13.17
N GLY A 259 14.06 6.36 -14.44
CA GLY A 259 13.11 6.16 -15.55
C GLY A 259 11.93 7.17 -15.48
N SER A 260 10.75 6.83 -15.98
CA SER A 260 10.39 5.53 -16.59
C SER A 260 11.11 5.31 -17.93
N LYS A 261 10.95 4.11 -18.51
CA LYS A 261 11.47 3.86 -19.86
C LYS A 261 10.87 4.82 -20.89
N ALA A 262 9.55 5.07 -20.80
CA ALA A 262 8.86 6.00 -21.70
C ALA A 262 9.41 7.43 -21.52
N HIS A 263 9.52 7.91 -20.29
CA HIS A 263 10.10 9.21 -19.96
C HIS A 263 11.53 9.34 -20.52
N ASN A 264 12.40 8.34 -20.33
CA ASN A 264 13.77 8.37 -20.84
C ASN A 264 13.84 8.39 -22.37
N ILE A 265 12.92 7.70 -23.05
CA ILE A 265 12.84 7.74 -24.53
C ILE A 265 12.43 9.15 -24.99
N ALA A 266 11.42 9.74 -24.37
CA ALA A 266 10.93 11.07 -24.70
C ALA A 266 12.00 12.14 -24.43
N LEU A 267 12.69 12.06 -23.27
CA LEU A 267 13.79 12.96 -22.91
C LEU A 267 14.96 12.87 -23.90
N ARG A 268 15.39 11.66 -24.28
CA ARG A 268 16.44 11.46 -25.28
C ARG A 268 16.07 12.02 -26.65
N ASN A 269 14.82 11.82 -27.09
CA ASN A 269 14.32 12.38 -28.33
C ASN A 269 14.32 13.92 -28.32
N LEU A 270 14.01 14.52 -27.17
CA LEU A 270 14.08 15.98 -26.98
C LEU A 270 15.53 16.46 -27.04
N ALA A 271 16.46 15.77 -26.39
CA ALA A 271 17.88 16.08 -26.38
C ALA A 271 18.48 16.03 -27.81
N LEU A 272 18.18 14.98 -28.58
CA LEU A 272 18.62 14.83 -29.96
C LEU A 272 18.19 16.01 -30.85
N LYS A 273 16.96 16.52 -30.70
CA LYS A 273 16.48 17.72 -31.40
C LYS A 273 17.31 18.98 -31.10
N ARG A 274 18.09 18.95 -30.01
CA ARG A 274 18.99 20.04 -29.56
C ARG A 274 20.47 19.75 -29.78
N GLY A 275 20.79 18.69 -30.55
CA GLY A 275 22.16 18.27 -30.80
C GLY A 275 22.87 17.70 -29.57
N LEU A 276 22.10 17.10 -28.64
CA LEU A 276 22.58 16.49 -27.41
C LEU A 276 22.24 15.01 -27.39
N THR A 277 23.07 14.21 -26.71
CA THR A 277 22.78 12.83 -26.34
C THR A 277 22.75 12.70 -24.81
N VAL A 278 21.85 11.86 -24.27
CA VAL A 278 21.69 11.62 -22.84
C VAL A 278 21.79 10.12 -22.57
N ASN A 279 22.64 9.75 -21.61
CA ASN A 279 22.78 8.38 -21.09
C ASN A 279 23.10 8.42 -19.59
N GLU A 280 23.36 7.26 -19.01
CA GLU A 280 23.68 7.12 -17.57
C GLU A 280 24.99 7.78 -17.13
N TYR A 281 25.86 8.21 -18.06
CA TYR A 281 27.13 8.86 -17.78
C TYR A 281 27.06 10.39 -17.87
N GLY A 282 26.05 10.93 -18.56
CA GLY A 282 25.91 12.37 -18.72
C GLY A 282 25.08 12.80 -19.91
N VAL A 283 25.09 14.11 -20.14
CA VAL A 283 24.64 14.79 -21.33
C VAL A 283 25.85 15.21 -22.16
N PHE A 284 25.85 14.91 -23.42
CA PHE A 284 26.98 15.15 -24.32
C PHE A 284 26.56 15.90 -25.58
N ARG A 285 27.42 16.78 -26.13
CA ARG A 285 27.24 17.35 -27.46
C ARG A 285 27.38 16.25 -28.49
N GLU A 286 26.37 16.06 -29.33
CA GLU A 286 26.41 15.01 -30.39
C GLU A 286 27.58 15.20 -31.35
N ALA A 287 27.88 16.44 -31.74
CA ALA A 287 28.91 16.76 -32.70
C ALA A 287 30.35 16.57 -32.18
N THR A 288 30.61 16.75 -30.90
CA THR A 288 31.98 16.78 -30.34
C THR A 288 32.22 15.67 -29.31
N GLY A 289 31.19 15.06 -28.75
CA GLY A 289 31.29 14.13 -27.61
C GLY A 289 31.63 14.82 -26.29
N GLU A 290 31.65 16.14 -26.24
CA GLU A 290 31.91 16.93 -25.04
C GLU A 290 30.79 16.71 -24.00
N LYS A 291 31.16 16.35 -22.78
CA LYS A 291 30.23 16.24 -21.64
C LYS A 291 29.81 17.64 -21.17
N VAL A 292 28.52 17.91 -21.11
CA VAL A 292 27.95 19.21 -20.72
C VAL A 292 27.22 19.18 -19.39
N ALA A 293 26.79 17.99 -18.91
CA ALA A 293 26.14 17.80 -17.61
C ALA A 293 26.20 16.33 -17.17
N GLY A 294 25.94 16.03 -15.90
CA GLY A 294 25.85 14.66 -15.38
C GLY A 294 26.03 14.52 -13.88
N GLU A 295 26.57 15.55 -13.21
CA GLU A 295 26.82 15.49 -11.75
C GLU A 295 25.52 15.53 -10.95
N THR A 296 24.54 16.32 -11.40
CA THR A 296 23.24 16.48 -10.75
C THR A 296 22.10 16.19 -11.73
N GLU A 297 20.96 15.72 -11.22
CA GLU A 297 19.76 15.53 -12.05
C GLU A 297 19.26 16.85 -12.63
N GLU A 298 19.27 17.92 -11.83
CA GLU A 298 18.89 19.27 -12.26
C GLU A 298 19.71 19.69 -13.47
N GLY A 299 21.05 19.51 -13.41
CA GLY A 299 21.94 19.82 -14.53
C GLY A 299 21.63 19.02 -15.79
N VAL A 300 21.18 17.76 -15.66
CA VAL A 300 20.75 16.95 -16.82
C VAL A 300 19.52 17.56 -17.49
N TYR A 301 18.50 17.96 -16.71
CA TYR A 301 17.29 18.60 -17.24
C TYR A 301 17.57 20.00 -17.80
N GLU A 302 18.36 20.81 -17.10
CA GLU A 302 18.76 22.14 -17.55
C GLU A 302 19.52 22.11 -18.87
N ALA A 303 20.45 21.16 -19.06
CA ALA A 303 21.19 21.01 -20.30
C ALA A 303 20.27 20.76 -21.50
N VAL A 304 19.15 20.07 -21.29
CA VAL A 304 18.11 19.87 -22.31
C VAL A 304 16.99 20.92 -22.24
N GLY A 305 17.21 22.03 -21.51
CA GLY A 305 16.31 23.20 -21.43
C GLY A 305 14.98 22.92 -20.74
N LEU A 306 14.99 22.10 -19.71
CA LEU A 306 13.85 21.77 -18.87
C LEU A 306 14.15 22.15 -17.43
N VAL A 307 13.12 22.47 -16.66
CA VAL A 307 13.23 22.44 -15.19
C VAL A 307 13.23 20.99 -14.71
N TRP A 308 13.81 20.76 -13.53
CA TRP A 308 13.83 19.43 -12.92
C TRP A 308 12.41 18.86 -12.73
N ILE A 309 12.23 17.60 -13.08
CA ILE A 309 10.95 16.91 -13.00
C ILE A 309 10.96 15.95 -11.82
N PRO A 310 10.01 16.08 -10.86
CA PRO A 310 9.88 15.12 -9.77
C PRO A 310 9.75 13.67 -10.25
N PRO A 311 10.41 12.71 -9.59
CA PRO A 311 10.36 11.30 -9.99
C PRO A 311 8.94 10.74 -10.18
N GLU A 312 8.01 11.15 -9.33
CA GLU A 312 6.61 10.71 -9.34
C GLU A 312 5.89 11.07 -10.65
N LEU A 313 6.33 12.11 -11.36
CA LEU A 313 5.73 12.55 -12.61
C LEU A 313 6.34 11.90 -13.86
N ARG A 314 7.47 11.20 -13.77
CA ARG A 314 8.26 10.68 -14.89
C ARG A 314 7.65 9.43 -15.53
N GLU A 315 6.44 9.56 -16.08
CA GLU A 315 5.69 8.45 -16.72
C GLU A 315 5.30 8.73 -18.17
N ASP A 316 5.83 9.81 -18.80
CA ASP A 316 5.49 10.27 -20.16
C ASP A 316 3.99 10.63 -20.30
N ARG A 317 3.51 11.43 -19.33
CA ARG A 317 2.11 11.89 -19.23
C ARG A 317 1.98 13.41 -19.38
N GLY A 318 2.92 14.03 -20.12
CA GLY A 318 2.95 15.47 -20.38
C GLY A 318 3.91 16.26 -19.49
N GLU A 319 4.71 15.61 -18.65
CA GLU A 319 5.65 16.26 -17.74
C GLU A 319 6.80 16.98 -18.47
N LEU A 320 7.25 16.48 -19.62
CA LEU A 320 8.31 17.16 -20.40
C LEU A 320 7.80 18.46 -21.00
N GLU A 321 6.59 18.50 -21.54
CA GLU A 321 5.94 19.70 -22.06
C GLU A 321 5.67 20.71 -20.95
N ALA A 322 5.21 20.24 -19.78
CA ALA A 322 4.97 21.10 -18.61
C ALA A 322 6.29 21.68 -18.11
N ALA A 323 7.36 20.87 -18.03
CA ALA A 323 8.68 21.33 -17.61
C ALA A 323 9.27 22.37 -18.59
N ALA A 324 9.10 22.16 -19.90
CA ALA A 324 9.55 23.10 -20.92
C ALA A 324 8.82 24.45 -20.86
N LYS A 325 7.57 24.46 -20.41
CA LYS A 325 6.74 25.67 -20.25
C LYS A 325 6.84 26.29 -18.85
N GLY A 326 7.51 25.64 -17.91
CA GLY A 326 7.53 26.07 -16.49
C GLY A 326 6.16 25.97 -15.81
N THR A 327 5.32 25.01 -16.23
CA THR A 327 3.94 24.82 -15.73
C THR A 327 3.77 23.52 -14.94
N LEU A 328 4.88 22.94 -14.44
CA LEU A 328 4.78 21.82 -13.50
C LEU A 328 4.04 22.25 -12.23
N PRO A 329 3.13 21.43 -11.67
CA PRO A 329 2.39 21.79 -10.47
C PRO A 329 3.31 21.83 -9.23
N ARG A 330 2.96 22.66 -8.25
CA ARG A 330 3.50 22.54 -6.90
C ARG A 330 2.86 21.32 -6.24
N LEU A 331 3.49 20.17 -6.33
CA LEU A 331 2.95 18.93 -5.79
C LEU A 331 2.72 19.03 -4.28
N VAL A 332 1.63 18.43 -3.81
CA VAL A 332 1.36 18.25 -2.38
C VAL A 332 2.51 17.50 -1.69
N THR A 333 2.83 17.89 -0.46
CA THR A 333 3.87 17.26 0.38
C THR A 333 3.30 16.80 1.71
N LEU A 334 4.08 16.06 2.50
CA LEU A 334 3.67 15.65 3.86
C LEU A 334 3.44 16.84 4.78
N GLU A 335 4.22 17.91 4.60
CA GLU A 335 4.13 19.14 5.39
C GLU A 335 2.85 19.96 5.08
N ASP A 336 2.21 19.70 3.95
CA ASP A 336 0.92 20.32 3.61
C ASP A 336 -0.26 19.65 4.34
N ILE A 337 -0.10 18.40 4.84
CA ILE A 337 -1.16 17.66 5.52
C ILE A 337 -1.38 18.23 6.94
N ARG A 338 -2.61 18.62 7.23
CA ARG A 338 -3.03 19.22 8.50
C ARG A 338 -3.75 18.25 9.43
N GLY A 339 -4.31 17.16 8.91
CA GLY A 339 -5.05 16.23 9.74
C GLY A 339 -5.41 14.94 9.05
N GLU A 340 -5.97 14.02 9.84
CA GLU A 340 -6.43 12.70 9.41
C GLU A 340 -7.95 12.69 9.27
N THR A 341 -8.44 12.07 8.20
CA THR A 341 -9.88 12.01 7.89
C THR A 341 -10.49 10.61 8.02
N HIS A 342 -9.69 9.55 8.18
CA HIS A 342 -10.17 8.16 8.20
C HIS A 342 -9.35 7.30 9.18
N ALA A 343 -9.87 7.11 10.39
CA ALA A 343 -9.21 6.31 11.43
C ALA A 343 -10.21 5.57 12.32
N HIS A 344 -9.81 4.38 12.77
CA HIS A 344 -10.61 3.43 13.56
C HIS A 344 -10.06 3.26 14.98
N THR A 345 -10.95 2.89 15.89
CA THR A 345 -10.60 2.67 17.29
C THR A 345 -11.12 1.31 17.79
N LYS A 346 -10.89 1.03 19.09
CA LYS A 346 -11.45 -0.16 19.77
C LYS A 346 -12.97 -0.21 19.81
N TRP A 347 -13.65 0.82 19.35
CA TRP A 347 -15.10 0.81 19.21
C TRP A 347 -15.57 -0.09 18.06
N SER A 348 -14.75 -0.21 17.01
CA SER A 348 -14.99 -1.18 15.93
C SER A 348 -13.88 -2.24 15.90
N ASP A 349 -12.97 -2.16 14.95
CA ASP A 349 -11.91 -3.13 14.68
C ASP A 349 -10.49 -2.56 14.84
N GLY A 350 -10.37 -1.30 15.27
CA GLY A 350 -9.09 -0.70 15.62
C GLY A 350 -8.51 -1.26 16.92
N PHE A 351 -7.24 -1.03 17.15
CA PHE A 351 -6.48 -1.57 18.30
C PHE A 351 -6.14 -0.51 19.36
N ALA A 352 -6.49 0.74 19.13
CA ALA A 352 -6.22 1.86 20.02
C ALA A 352 -7.52 2.55 20.47
N THR A 353 -7.46 3.22 21.61
CA THR A 353 -8.55 4.08 22.11
C THR A 353 -8.57 5.40 21.32
N VAL A 354 -9.68 6.15 21.43
CA VAL A 354 -9.80 7.51 20.88
C VAL A 354 -8.64 8.40 21.36
N GLU A 355 -8.27 8.32 22.63
CA GLU A 355 -7.18 9.14 23.21
C GLU A 355 -5.80 8.75 22.64
N GLU A 356 -5.51 7.45 22.49
CA GLU A 356 -4.25 6.97 21.92
C GLU A 356 -4.09 7.43 20.46
N MET A 357 -5.15 7.32 19.65
CA MET A 357 -5.14 7.80 18.27
C MET A 357 -4.96 9.32 18.18
N ALA A 358 -5.66 10.08 19.03
CA ALA A 358 -5.54 11.53 19.05
C ALA A 358 -4.13 11.98 19.47
N ARG A 359 -3.52 11.35 20.47
CA ARG A 359 -2.13 11.65 20.87
C ARG A 359 -1.13 11.36 19.74
N ALA A 360 -1.29 10.25 19.05
CA ALA A 360 -0.45 9.90 17.91
C ALA A 360 -0.59 10.92 16.74
N ALA A 361 -1.79 11.47 16.52
CA ALA A 361 -2.00 12.55 15.56
C ALA A 361 -1.30 13.85 16.01
N MET A 362 -1.42 14.21 17.29
CA MET A 362 -0.72 15.37 17.88
C MET A 362 0.81 15.25 17.74
N GLU A 363 1.39 14.08 18.01
CA GLU A 363 2.83 13.82 17.87
C GLU A 363 3.34 14.03 16.44
N ARG A 364 2.47 13.84 15.43
CA ARG A 364 2.76 14.10 14.02
C ARG A 364 2.51 15.53 13.58
N GLY A 365 2.10 16.40 14.52
CA GLY A 365 1.83 17.82 14.26
C GLY A 365 0.52 18.07 13.52
N TYR A 366 -0.43 17.14 13.54
CA TYR A 366 -1.77 17.34 12.99
C TYR A 366 -2.57 18.34 13.81
N GLU A 367 -3.47 19.08 13.15
CA GLU A 367 -4.39 20.01 13.78
C GLU A 367 -5.69 19.33 14.21
N TYR A 368 -6.02 18.17 13.63
CA TYR A 368 -7.22 17.40 13.91
C TYR A 368 -7.07 15.94 13.49
N ILE A 369 -7.96 15.10 14.01
CA ILE A 369 -8.18 13.73 13.57
C ILE A 369 -9.68 13.43 13.52
N ALA A 370 -10.15 12.71 12.50
CA ALA A 370 -11.48 12.14 12.46
C ALA A 370 -11.45 10.69 12.94
N ILE A 371 -12.32 10.34 13.87
CA ILE A 371 -12.58 8.95 14.29
C ILE A 371 -13.81 8.49 13.53
N THR A 372 -13.65 7.46 12.72
CA THR A 372 -14.63 7.01 11.72
C THR A 372 -14.92 5.52 11.85
N ASP A 373 -15.12 5.05 13.06
CA ASP A 373 -15.41 3.65 13.34
C ASP A 373 -16.56 3.10 12.48
N HIS A 374 -16.49 1.83 12.12
CA HIS A 374 -17.44 1.16 11.22
C HIS A 374 -18.87 1.11 11.76
N SER A 375 -19.84 1.20 10.82
CA SER A 375 -21.25 0.90 11.07
C SER A 375 -21.58 -0.61 10.99
N PRO A 376 -22.74 -1.05 11.49
CA PRO A 376 -23.31 -2.33 11.05
C PRO A 376 -23.48 -2.33 9.50
N PRO A 377 -23.54 -3.49 8.83
CA PRO A 377 -23.73 -4.84 9.38
C PRO A 377 -22.41 -5.58 9.65
N MET A 378 -21.28 -4.90 9.68
CA MET A 378 -20.03 -5.53 10.03
C MET A 378 -20.13 -6.12 11.43
N GLY A 379 -19.76 -7.38 11.63
CA GLY A 379 -19.92 -8.06 12.93
C GLY A 379 -19.18 -7.41 14.11
N TRP A 380 -18.28 -6.47 13.80
CA TRP A 380 -17.51 -5.64 14.72
C TRP A 380 -17.88 -4.15 14.66
N GLY A 381 -18.84 -3.76 13.80
CA GLY A 381 -19.27 -2.37 13.68
C GLY A 381 -19.98 -1.88 14.94
N VAL A 382 -19.87 -0.59 15.20
CA VAL A 382 -20.50 0.08 16.34
C VAL A 382 -22.02 0.08 16.15
N LYS A 383 -22.76 -0.42 17.13
CA LYS A 383 -24.22 -0.46 17.08
C LYS A 383 -24.82 0.94 17.18
N PRO A 384 -25.98 1.19 16.56
CA PRO A 384 -26.63 2.51 16.61
C PRO A 384 -26.80 3.08 18.01
N GLU A 385 -27.18 2.24 18.99
CA GLU A 385 -27.34 2.64 20.39
C GLU A 385 -26.02 3.04 21.07
N ASP A 386 -24.87 2.52 20.61
CA ASP A 386 -23.55 2.80 21.16
C ASP A 386 -22.90 4.03 20.51
N PHE A 387 -23.30 4.45 19.31
CA PHE A 387 -22.77 5.65 18.66
C PHE A 387 -22.90 6.91 19.51
N LYS A 388 -24.01 7.08 20.24
CA LYS A 388 -24.18 8.20 21.18
C LYS A 388 -23.16 8.18 22.33
N ARG A 389 -22.62 7.01 22.67
CA ARG A 389 -21.55 6.87 23.68
C ARG A 389 -20.20 7.21 23.06
N LEU A 390 -19.92 6.72 21.85
CA LEU A 390 -18.71 7.03 21.11
C LEU A 390 -18.59 8.54 20.88
N ILE A 391 -19.63 9.20 20.37
CA ILE A 391 -19.64 10.65 20.17
C ILE A 391 -19.30 11.40 21.46
N ARG A 392 -19.90 10.99 22.59
CA ARG A 392 -19.59 11.60 23.90
C ARG A 392 -18.15 11.39 24.32
N GLU A 393 -17.60 10.18 24.13
CA GLU A 393 -16.19 9.90 24.42
C GLU A 393 -15.27 10.77 23.56
N ILE A 394 -15.53 10.86 22.25
CA ILE A 394 -14.76 11.72 21.33
C ILE A 394 -14.76 13.17 21.83
N ARG A 395 -15.93 13.75 22.18
CA ARG A 395 -16.02 15.12 22.69
C ARG A 395 -15.27 15.30 24.01
N MET A 396 -15.42 14.36 24.96
CA MET A 396 -14.69 14.40 26.23
C MET A 396 -13.18 14.32 26.05
N VAL A 397 -12.69 13.45 25.16
CA VAL A 397 -11.26 13.34 24.90
C VAL A 397 -10.74 14.59 24.17
N SER A 398 -11.49 15.12 23.21
CA SER A 398 -11.16 16.38 22.53
C SER A 398 -11.00 17.53 23.53
N ASP A 399 -11.96 17.72 24.42
CA ASP A 399 -11.92 18.74 25.48
C ASP A 399 -10.73 18.51 26.43
N LYS A 400 -10.52 17.28 26.86
CA LYS A 400 -9.42 16.90 27.77
C LYS A 400 -8.05 17.20 27.19
N LEU A 401 -7.86 16.96 25.89
CA LEU A 401 -6.57 17.14 25.21
C LEU A 401 -6.40 18.57 24.66
N GLY A 402 -7.48 19.36 24.54
CA GLY A 402 -7.46 20.62 23.82
C GLY A 402 -7.10 20.45 22.35
N PHE A 403 -7.44 19.29 21.76
CA PHE A 403 -7.13 18.89 20.40
C PHE A 403 -8.42 18.52 19.64
N PRO A 404 -8.68 19.10 18.47
CA PRO A 404 -9.88 18.80 17.70
C PRO A 404 -9.94 17.33 17.26
N ILE A 405 -11.00 16.63 17.69
CA ILE A 405 -11.33 15.27 17.25
C ILE A 405 -12.73 15.31 16.64
N LEU A 406 -12.83 15.02 15.34
CA LEU A 406 -14.11 14.95 14.66
C LEU A 406 -14.78 13.62 14.96
N ALA A 407 -16.06 13.68 15.34
CA ALA A 407 -16.89 12.49 15.47
C ALA A 407 -17.38 12.10 14.07
N GLY A 408 -16.92 10.97 13.58
CA GLY A 408 -17.24 10.46 12.26
C GLY A 408 -17.76 9.04 12.26
N ILE A 409 -17.97 8.51 11.08
CA ILE A 409 -18.36 7.13 10.79
C ILE A 409 -17.83 6.71 9.42
N GLU A 410 -17.41 5.46 9.30
CA GLU A 410 -17.36 4.77 8.03
C GLU A 410 -18.64 3.91 7.90
N VAL A 411 -19.61 4.41 7.12
CA VAL A 411 -20.90 3.77 6.95
C VAL A 411 -20.90 2.87 5.70
N ASP A 412 -21.38 1.62 5.86
CA ASP A 412 -21.52 0.71 4.72
C ASP A 412 -22.68 1.12 3.80
N ILE A 413 -22.44 1.15 2.50
CA ILE A 413 -23.44 1.38 1.48
C ILE A 413 -24.14 0.05 1.19
N ALA A 414 -25.44 -0.05 1.42
CA ALA A 414 -26.23 -1.23 1.10
C ALA A 414 -26.32 -1.47 -0.43
N PRO A 415 -26.62 -2.69 -0.89
CA PRO A 415 -26.71 -2.99 -2.32
C PRO A 415 -27.69 -2.12 -3.12
N ASP A 416 -28.70 -1.54 -2.46
CA ASP A 416 -29.66 -0.62 -3.04
C ASP A 416 -29.23 0.86 -3.00
N GLY A 417 -28.04 1.15 -2.46
CA GLY A 417 -27.46 2.48 -2.32
C GLY A 417 -27.91 3.26 -1.07
N SER A 418 -28.70 2.65 -0.17
CA SER A 418 -28.98 3.22 1.16
C SER A 418 -27.80 3.04 2.10
N LEU A 419 -27.76 3.81 3.19
CA LEU A 419 -26.70 3.73 4.20
C LEU A 419 -27.13 2.86 5.37
N HIS A 420 -26.24 2.01 5.86
CA HIS A 420 -26.49 1.14 7.02
C HIS A 420 -26.34 1.90 8.36
N MET A 421 -26.98 3.05 8.48
CA MET A 421 -27.08 3.83 9.70
C MET A 421 -28.30 4.76 9.64
N ASP A 422 -28.94 4.96 10.81
CA ASP A 422 -30.06 5.88 10.92
C ASP A 422 -29.65 7.32 10.64
N GLU A 423 -30.44 8.03 9.88
CA GLU A 423 -30.18 9.43 9.49
C GLU A 423 -30.09 10.36 10.74
N GLU A 424 -30.83 10.07 11.80
CA GLU A 424 -30.77 10.80 13.07
C GLU A 424 -29.37 10.73 13.71
N ILE A 425 -28.65 9.60 13.55
CA ILE A 425 -27.28 9.43 14.04
C ILE A 425 -26.32 10.17 13.11
N LEU A 426 -26.47 9.99 11.79
CA LEU A 426 -25.62 10.64 10.80
C LEU A 426 -25.60 12.16 10.97
N ARG A 427 -26.75 12.79 11.28
CA ARG A 427 -26.86 14.25 11.54
C ARG A 427 -26.13 14.73 12.79
N GLN A 428 -25.71 13.84 13.70
CA GLN A 428 -24.96 14.19 14.91
C GLN A 428 -23.44 14.11 14.69
N LEU A 429 -23.01 13.60 13.54
CA LEU A 429 -21.61 13.42 13.18
C LEU A 429 -21.05 14.64 12.43
N ASP A 430 -19.75 14.88 12.60
CA ASP A 430 -19.06 15.95 11.91
C ASP A 430 -18.69 15.54 10.48
N ILE A 431 -18.35 14.23 10.27
CA ILE A 431 -17.92 13.71 8.98
C ILE A 431 -18.46 12.28 8.76
N VAL A 432 -18.90 12.01 7.53
CA VAL A 432 -19.43 10.71 7.11
C VAL A 432 -18.67 10.23 5.90
N ILE A 433 -18.02 9.09 6.02
CA ILE A 433 -17.40 8.34 4.93
C ILE A 433 -18.35 7.20 4.56
N ALA A 434 -18.71 7.07 3.30
CA ALA A 434 -19.54 5.99 2.80
C ALA A 434 -18.70 5.01 1.97
N SER A 435 -18.72 3.72 2.32
CA SER A 435 -17.85 2.70 1.75
C SER A 435 -18.60 1.42 1.37
N VAL A 436 -18.03 0.61 0.49
CA VAL A 436 -18.58 -0.69 0.08
C VAL A 436 -17.76 -1.82 0.72
N HIS A 437 -18.37 -2.55 1.67
CA HIS A 437 -17.74 -3.70 2.32
C HIS A 437 -18.42 -5.02 2.02
N SER A 438 -19.64 -4.99 1.49
CA SER A 438 -20.45 -6.18 1.22
C SER A 438 -20.88 -6.23 -0.24
N ALA A 439 -21.36 -7.40 -0.72
CA ALA A 439 -21.90 -7.58 -2.07
C ALA A 439 -21.01 -7.02 -3.21
N MET A 440 -19.69 -7.21 -3.10
CA MET A 440 -18.69 -6.66 -4.04
C MET A 440 -18.76 -7.24 -5.46
N LYS A 441 -19.55 -8.31 -5.70
CA LYS A 441 -19.67 -8.97 -7.00
C LYS A 441 -20.94 -8.53 -7.75
N MET A 442 -21.25 -7.26 -7.72
CA MET A 442 -22.30 -6.66 -8.54
C MET A 442 -21.74 -6.37 -9.95
N ASP A 443 -22.65 -6.30 -10.96
CA ASP A 443 -22.26 -5.80 -12.28
C ASP A 443 -21.94 -4.29 -12.22
N ILE A 444 -21.19 -3.81 -13.21
CA ILE A 444 -20.70 -2.43 -13.28
C ILE A 444 -21.82 -1.39 -13.12
N ASN A 445 -22.96 -1.59 -13.77
CA ASN A 445 -24.08 -0.64 -13.71
C ASN A 445 -24.73 -0.63 -12.33
N ALA A 446 -24.89 -1.81 -11.72
CA ALA A 446 -25.51 -1.95 -10.40
C ALA A 446 -24.59 -1.35 -9.33
N MET A 447 -23.28 -1.63 -9.37
CA MET A 447 -22.31 -1.07 -8.42
C MET A 447 -22.19 0.44 -8.56
N THR A 448 -22.13 0.96 -9.80
CA THR A 448 -22.07 2.41 -10.05
C THR A 448 -23.32 3.10 -9.51
N ARG A 449 -24.53 2.58 -9.79
CA ARG A 449 -25.77 3.13 -9.24
C ARG A 449 -25.81 3.09 -7.70
N ARG A 450 -25.31 2.02 -7.08
CA ARG A 450 -25.21 1.88 -5.64
C ARG A 450 -24.43 3.05 -5.01
N ILE A 451 -23.22 3.31 -5.53
CA ILE A 451 -22.34 4.34 -4.97
C ILE A 451 -22.85 5.74 -5.32
N THR A 452 -23.24 5.98 -6.57
CA THR A 452 -23.76 7.30 -6.99
C THR A 452 -25.03 7.68 -6.23
N LYS A 453 -25.90 6.71 -5.89
CA LYS A 453 -27.07 6.96 -5.04
C LYS A 453 -26.69 7.33 -3.61
N ALA A 454 -25.66 6.71 -3.04
CA ALA A 454 -25.14 7.11 -1.73
C ALA A 454 -24.59 8.55 -1.73
N MET A 455 -23.95 8.98 -2.84
CA MET A 455 -23.47 10.35 -3.01
C MET A 455 -24.59 11.40 -3.09
N GLU A 456 -25.84 11.00 -3.39
CA GLU A 456 -27.00 11.90 -3.38
C GLU A 456 -27.49 12.24 -1.97
N ASN A 457 -27.03 11.50 -0.96
CA ASN A 457 -27.35 11.80 0.43
C ASN A 457 -26.51 13.00 0.90
N PRO A 458 -27.14 14.12 1.32
CA PRO A 458 -26.39 15.33 1.72
C PRO A 458 -25.56 15.18 2.99
N LEU A 459 -25.71 14.06 3.70
CA LEU A 459 -24.90 13.74 4.89
C LEU A 459 -23.60 12.98 4.54
N VAL A 460 -23.43 12.52 3.29
CA VAL A 460 -22.20 11.86 2.85
C VAL A 460 -21.18 12.89 2.40
N HIS A 461 -20.01 12.88 3.01
CA HIS A 461 -18.93 13.80 2.72
C HIS A 461 -17.84 13.19 1.84
N ILE A 462 -17.51 11.91 2.07
CA ILE A 462 -16.40 11.20 1.41
C ILE A 462 -16.89 9.82 0.96
N ILE A 463 -16.46 9.38 -0.22
CA ILE A 463 -16.52 7.95 -0.61
C ILE A 463 -15.17 7.33 -0.28
N GLY A 464 -15.15 6.42 0.69
CA GLY A 464 -13.96 5.70 1.14
C GLY A 464 -13.55 4.60 0.16
N HIS A 465 -12.22 4.41 -0.06
CA HIS A 465 -11.63 3.39 -0.96
C HIS A 465 -12.54 2.99 -2.14
N PRO A 466 -12.78 3.91 -3.10
CA PRO A 466 -13.90 3.87 -4.05
C PRO A 466 -13.93 2.68 -5.00
N THR A 467 -12.85 1.90 -5.11
CA THR A 467 -12.81 0.69 -5.94
C THR A 467 -12.73 -0.60 -5.14
N GLY A 468 -12.54 -0.51 -3.83
CA GLY A 468 -12.45 -1.65 -2.91
C GLY A 468 -11.32 -2.62 -3.21
N ARG A 469 -10.30 -2.22 -3.99
CA ARG A 469 -9.16 -3.06 -4.36
C ARG A 469 -8.25 -3.38 -3.18
N LEU A 470 -7.53 -4.51 -3.27
CA LEU A 470 -6.38 -4.84 -2.45
C LEU A 470 -5.24 -5.27 -3.39
N ILE A 471 -4.12 -4.57 -3.36
CA ILE A 471 -2.98 -4.79 -4.26
C ILE A 471 -2.48 -6.22 -4.12
N ASN A 472 -2.33 -6.93 -5.25
CA ASN A 472 -1.93 -8.33 -5.35
C ASN A 472 -2.88 -9.35 -4.66
N GLN A 473 -4.00 -8.92 -4.07
CA GLN A 473 -4.92 -9.80 -3.33
C GLN A 473 -6.34 -9.80 -3.92
N ARG A 474 -6.89 -8.62 -4.23
CA ARG A 474 -8.24 -8.47 -4.75
C ARG A 474 -8.29 -7.33 -5.77
N PRO A 475 -8.71 -7.59 -7.02
CA PRO A 475 -8.91 -6.51 -7.99
C PRO A 475 -10.02 -5.56 -7.54
N PRO A 476 -10.09 -4.37 -8.14
CA PRO A 476 -11.25 -3.50 -8.00
C PRO A 476 -12.55 -4.26 -8.29
N TYR A 477 -13.63 -3.93 -7.58
CA TYR A 477 -14.95 -4.35 -8.08
C TYR A 477 -15.29 -3.58 -9.37
N GLU A 478 -16.21 -4.15 -10.17
CA GLU A 478 -16.62 -3.52 -11.41
C GLU A 478 -17.42 -2.25 -11.11
N VAL A 479 -16.82 -1.08 -11.41
CA VAL A 479 -17.45 0.24 -11.22
C VAL A 479 -16.99 1.19 -12.32
N ASP A 480 -17.88 2.04 -12.79
CA ASP A 480 -17.58 3.12 -13.74
C ASP A 480 -17.00 4.33 -12.96
N ILE A 481 -15.68 4.45 -12.99
CA ILE A 481 -14.96 5.53 -12.29
C ILE A 481 -15.30 6.90 -12.87
N GLU A 482 -15.52 7.03 -14.16
CA GLU A 482 -15.89 8.30 -14.80
C GLU A 482 -17.25 8.77 -14.30
N ALA A 483 -18.23 7.84 -14.18
CA ALA A 483 -19.54 8.13 -13.61
C ALA A 483 -19.45 8.52 -12.11
N LEU A 484 -18.56 7.91 -11.33
CA LEU A 484 -18.33 8.32 -9.94
C LEU A 484 -17.74 9.73 -9.86
N ILE A 485 -16.76 10.04 -10.70
CA ILE A 485 -16.13 11.37 -10.77
C ILE A 485 -17.17 12.43 -11.17
N GLU A 486 -18.01 12.17 -12.18
CA GLU A 486 -19.07 13.07 -12.59
C GLU A 486 -20.07 13.32 -11.46
N LYS A 487 -20.52 12.26 -10.76
CA LYS A 487 -21.44 12.38 -9.62
C LYS A 487 -20.79 13.13 -8.46
N ALA A 488 -19.52 12.88 -8.14
CA ALA A 488 -18.76 13.60 -7.11
C ALA A 488 -18.67 15.11 -7.43
N ARG A 489 -18.45 15.46 -8.71
CA ARG A 489 -18.46 16.84 -9.18
C ARG A 489 -19.83 17.51 -9.02
N GLU A 490 -20.92 16.80 -9.26
CA GLU A 490 -22.31 17.29 -9.12
C GLU A 490 -22.68 17.54 -7.66
N THR A 491 -22.33 16.61 -6.78
CA THR A 491 -22.77 16.58 -5.37
C THR A 491 -21.79 17.29 -4.41
N GLY A 492 -20.55 17.53 -4.84
CA GLY A 492 -19.49 18.03 -3.97
C GLY A 492 -18.89 16.99 -3.03
N VAL A 493 -19.30 15.72 -3.14
CA VAL A 493 -18.73 14.60 -2.37
C VAL A 493 -17.27 14.39 -2.78
N VAL A 494 -16.41 14.16 -1.79
CA VAL A 494 -14.97 13.94 -1.96
C VAL A 494 -14.71 12.46 -2.28
N LEU A 495 -13.74 12.18 -3.13
CA LEU A 495 -13.25 10.82 -3.35
C LEU A 495 -11.97 10.59 -2.56
N GLU A 496 -11.87 9.47 -1.86
CA GLU A 496 -10.71 9.14 -1.06
C GLU A 496 -9.56 8.61 -1.92
N ILE A 497 -8.34 8.99 -1.56
CA ILE A 497 -7.10 8.25 -1.79
C ILE A 497 -6.80 7.52 -0.48
N ASN A 498 -7.26 6.30 -0.32
CA ASN A 498 -6.95 5.48 0.84
C ASN A 498 -5.46 5.14 0.83
N ALA A 499 -4.76 5.58 1.86
CA ALA A 499 -3.31 5.50 1.96
C ALA A 499 -2.81 4.16 2.53
N SER A 500 -3.71 3.25 2.94
CA SER A 500 -3.30 1.90 3.31
C SER A 500 -2.44 1.30 2.20
N PRO A 501 -1.20 0.86 2.51
CA PRO A 501 -0.26 0.39 1.50
C PRO A 501 -0.72 -0.88 0.77
N GLU A 502 -1.73 -1.57 1.30
CA GLU A 502 -2.38 -2.69 0.64
C GLU A 502 -3.48 -2.24 -0.34
N ARG A 503 -3.97 -0.99 -0.24
CA ARG A 503 -5.05 -0.45 -1.08
C ARG A 503 -4.57 0.55 -2.12
N LEU A 504 -4.05 1.69 -1.69
CA LEU A 504 -3.74 2.88 -2.50
C LEU A 504 -4.91 3.22 -3.45
N ASP A 505 -6.08 3.40 -2.88
CA ASP A 505 -7.37 3.49 -3.59
C ASP A 505 -8.09 4.83 -3.30
N LEU A 506 -8.25 5.69 -4.26
CA LEU A 506 -7.98 5.61 -5.70
C LEU A 506 -6.49 5.47 -6.06
N ASN A 507 -6.21 4.82 -7.22
CA ASN A 507 -4.88 4.84 -7.82
C ASN A 507 -4.54 6.22 -8.44
N ASP A 508 -3.29 6.39 -8.87
CA ASP A 508 -2.79 7.64 -9.43
C ASP A 508 -3.52 8.08 -10.72
N GLU A 509 -3.98 7.14 -11.54
CA GLU A 509 -4.70 7.45 -12.79
C GLU A 509 -6.12 7.96 -12.52
N SER A 510 -6.86 7.27 -11.67
CA SER A 510 -8.22 7.67 -11.27
C SER A 510 -8.21 8.96 -10.43
N ALA A 511 -7.23 9.11 -9.52
CA ALA A 511 -7.05 10.34 -8.76
C ALA A 511 -6.71 11.54 -9.66
N ARG A 512 -5.90 11.33 -10.73
CA ARG A 512 -5.64 12.36 -11.72
C ARG A 512 -6.88 12.75 -12.50
N ALA A 513 -7.68 11.79 -12.95
CA ALA A 513 -8.94 12.05 -13.64
C ALA A 513 -9.91 12.85 -12.75
N ALA A 514 -10.03 12.50 -11.46
CA ALA A 514 -10.84 13.24 -10.50
C ALA A 514 -10.35 14.68 -10.32
N LYS A 515 -9.04 14.90 -10.15
CA LYS A 515 -8.41 16.22 -10.06
C LYS A 515 -8.66 17.06 -11.33
N GLU A 516 -8.51 16.48 -12.51
CA GLU A 516 -8.77 17.16 -13.79
C GLU A 516 -10.24 17.54 -13.95
N ALA A 517 -11.17 16.73 -13.43
CA ALA A 517 -12.59 17.04 -13.33
C ALA A 517 -12.94 18.05 -12.21
N ARG A 518 -11.95 18.54 -11.45
CA ARG A 518 -12.10 19.47 -10.31
C ARG A 518 -12.87 18.86 -9.12
N VAL A 519 -12.79 17.55 -8.95
CA VAL A 519 -13.29 16.86 -7.75
C VAL A 519 -12.23 16.98 -6.66
N MET A 520 -12.66 17.35 -5.44
CA MET A 520 -11.82 17.36 -4.25
C MET A 520 -11.46 15.92 -3.87
N LEU A 521 -10.22 15.68 -3.46
CA LEU A 521 -9.74 14.40 -2.95
C LEU A 521 -9.45 14.50 -1.45
N SER A 522 -9.54 13.40 -0.72
CA SER A 522 -8.99 13.28 0.64
C SER A 522 -7.91 12.20 0.64
N ILE A 523 -6.99 12.28 1.61
CA ILE A 523 -6.03 11.20 1.86
C ILE A 523 -6.35 10.63 3.24
N GLY A 524 -7.00 9.46 3.30
CA GLY A 524 -7.32 8.74 4.52
C GLY A 524 -6.33 7.61 4.77
N THR A 525 -5.80 7.49 5.99
CA THR A 525 -4.87 6.39 6.30
C THR A 525 -5.58 5.07 6.56
N ASP A 526 -6.87 5.11 6.87
CA ASP A 526 -7.62 3.93 7.29
C ASP A 526 -6.94 3.26 8.51
N ALA A 527 -6.46 4.15 9.41
CA ALA A 527 -5.58 3.75 10.51
C ALA A 527 -6.33 2.98 11.59
N HIS A 528 -5.90 1.74 11.84
CA HIS A 528 -6.41 0.88 12.90
C HIS A 528 -5.47 0.85 14.13
N ARG A 529 -4.30 1.49 14.03
CA ARG A 529 -3.25 1.62 15.06
C ARG A 529 -2.57 2.99 14.93
N PRO A 530 -1.98 3.53 16.01
CA PRO A 530 -1.23 4.78 15.96
C PRO A 530 -0.15 4.83 14.87
N GLU A 531 0.54 3.71 14.64
CA GLU A 531 1.61 3.61 13.65
C GLU A 531 1.08 3.68 12.21
N HIS A 532 -0.19 3.29 11.98
CA HIS A 532 -0.80 3.37 10.65
C HIS A 532 -1.01 4.81 10.16
N LEU A 533 -1.00 5.81 11.06
CA LEU A 533 -1.01 7.21 10.65
C LEU A 533 0.20 7.57 9.76
N ASP A 534 1.31 6.81 9.83
CA ASP A 534 2.48 6.99 8.96
C ASP A 534 2.21 6.54 7.52
N PHE A 535 1.10 5.82 7.26
CA PHE A 535 0.68 5.45 5.91
C PHE A 535 0.32 6.67 5.05
N ILE A 536 0.06 7.83 5.66
CA ILE A 536 -0.20 9.07 4.94
C ILE A 536 0.82 9.34 3.83
N ARG A 537 2.11 8.94 4.01
CA ARG A 537 3.17 9.07 3.01
C ARG A 537 2.85 8.37 1.69
N PHE A 538 2.15 7.24 1.74
CA PHE A 538 1.76 6.48 0.55
C PHE A 538 0.62 7.18 -0.20
N GLY A 539 -0.36 7.71 0.51
CA GLY A 539 -1.45 8.49 -0.09
C GLY A 539 -0.95 9.80 -0.71
N VAL A 540 -0.04 10.51 -0.03
CA VAL A 540 0.64 11.69 -0.58
C VAL A 540 1.40 11.32 -1.86
N ALA A 541 2.09 10.19 -1.89
CA ALA A 541 2.79 9.73 -3.09
C ALA A 541 1.83 9.46 -4.27
N VAL A 542 0.68 8.82 -4.02
CA VAL A 542 -0.38 8.65 -5.04
C VAL A 542 -0.89 10.00 -5.52
N ALA A 543 -1.19 10.95 -4.62
CA ALA A 543 -1.62 12.30 -4.98
C ALA A 543 -0.57 13.06 -5.81
N ARG A 544 0.72 12.94 -5.47
CA ARG A 544 1.84 13.51 -6.25
C ARG A 544 1.92 12.90 -7.66
N ARG A 545 1.79 11.58 -7.78
CA ARG A 545 1.72 10.88 -9.06
C ARG A 545 0.50 11.30 -9.89
N ALA A 546 -0.58 11.66 -9.23
CA ALA A 546 -1.80 12.22 -9.83
C ALA A 546 -1.68 13.72 -10.17
N TRP A 547 -0.50 14.36 -9.97
CA TRP A 547 -0.28 15.78 -10.20
C TRP A 547 -1.08 16.70 -9.27
N CYS A 548 -1.48 16.22 -8.09
CA CYS A 548 -2.25 17.00 -7.13
C CYS A 548 -1.38 18.07 -6.45
N GLU A 549 -1.97 19.24 -6.33
CA GLU A 549 -1.48 20.36 -5.53
C GLU A 549 -2.23 20.39 -4.18
N PRO A 550 -1.73 21.09 -3.16
CA PRO A 550 -2.39 21.15 -1.84
C PRO A 550 -3.88 21.47 -1.91
N HIS A 551 -4.29 22.43 -2.75
CA HIS A 551 -5.68 22.84 -2.87
C HIS A 551 -6.63 21.76 -3.44
N ASN A 552 -6.10 20.67 -4.02
CA ASN A 552 -6.89 19.53 -4.49
C ASN A 552 -7.21 18.53 -3.37
N ILE A 553 -6.56 18.65 -2.20
CA ILE A 553 -6.61 17.68 -1.11
C ILE A 553 -7.31 18.29 0.11
N LEU A 554 -8.36 17.63 0.58
CA LEU A 554 -9.21 18.11 1.68
C LEU A 554 -8.42 18.30 2.97
N ASN A 555 -7.59 17.34 3.35
CA ASN A 555 -6.85 17.38 4.61
C ASN A 555 -5.53 18.18 4.57
N THR A 556 -5.35 19.03 3.56
CA THR A 556 -4.42 20.16 3.63
C THR A 556 -5.08 21.43 4.21
N LYS A 557 -6.41 21.40 4.40
CA LYS A 557 -7.14 22.47 5.07
C LYS A 557 -6.83 22.47 6.56
N SER A 558 -6.71 23.67 7.15
CA SER A 558 -6.71 23.82 8.61
C SER A 558 -8.03 23.32 9.21
N TYR A 559 -8.05 23.06 10.50
CA TYR A 559 -9.28 22.66 11.19
C TYR A 559 -10.44 23.63 10.95
N ALA A 560 -10.17 24.93 11.01
CA ALA A 560 -11.20 25.96 10.78
C ALA A 560 -11.76 25.92 9.36
N GLU A 561 -10.88 25.81 8.35
CA GLU A 561 -11.27 25.71 6.94
C GLU A 561 -12.02 24.40 6.64
N LEU A 562 -11.64 23.29 7.28
CA LEU A 562 -12.35 22.03 7.16
C LEU A 562 -13.77 22.13 7.72
N MET A 563 -13.93 22.71 8.91
CA MET A 563 -15.26 22.91 9.54
C MET A 563 -16.16 23.86 8.74
N GLU A 564 -15.58 24.85 8.06
CA GLU A 564 -16.33 25.70 7.15
C GLU A 564 -16.77 24.94 5.90
N TRP A 565 -15.87 24.16 5.31
CA TRP A 565 -16.18 23.31 4.15
C TRP A 565 -17.29 22.30 4.46
N LEU A 566 -17.21 21.58 5.59
CA LEU A 566 -18.24 20.63 6.04
C LEU A 566 -19.63 21.28 6.12
N LYS A 567 -19.73 22.53 6.58
CA LYS A 567 -21.00 23.27 6.60
C LYS A 567 -21.55 23.56 5.20
N THR A 568 -20.67 23.81 4.22
CA THR A 568 -21.11 24.11 2.85
C THR A 568 -21.63 22.89 2.10
N VAL A 569 -21.05 21.71 2.36
CA VAL A 569 -21.46 20.44 1.71
C VAL A 569 -22.71 19.87 2.36
N SER A 570 -22.89 20.06 3.69
CA SER A 570 -24.08 19.59 4.42
C SER A 570 -25.28 20.53 4.33
N ALA A 571 -25.17 21.67 3.63
CA ALA A 571 -26.30 22.57 3.45
C ALA A 571 -27.29 21.98 2.41
N PRO A 572 -28.62 21.89 2.72
CA PRO A 572 -29.63 21.32 1.84
C PRO A 572 -29.85 22.14 0.57
#